data_cb74580e115961201610f29c3eefc8ab
#
_entry.id   cb74580e115961201610f29c3eefc8ab
#
_cell.length_a   1.000
_cell.length_b   1.000
_cell.length_c   1.000
_cell.angle_alpha   90.00
_cell.angle_beta   90.00
_cell.angle_gamma   90.00
#
_symmetry.space_group_name_H-M   'P 1'
#
loop_
_entity.id
_entity.type
_entity.pdbx_description
1 polymer ?
#
loop_
_entity_poly.entity_id
_entity_poly.type
_entity_poly.pdbx_seq_one_letter_code
_entity_poly.pdbx_strand_id
1 'polypeptide(L)'
;MLTKRIIPCLDIKNGRTVKGVNFVDLRDAGDPVELAKIYSDEGADELVFLDISATEERRSTLIDLVRKVAATINIPFTVGGGISTVEDVEVLLQNGADKVSINSSAVKNPQLINDLAQKFGSQCVVVAIDAKQIEGEWMVHLVGGKVPTEIRLFDWAKEVEQRGAGEILFTSMNQKKKKNGFAN
;
A
#
# COMPACT_ATOMS: atom_id res chain seq x y z
N MET A 1 10.89 7.02 24.04
CA MET A 1 9.65 6.27 23.74
C MET A 1 9.36 6.48 22.26
N LEU A 2 9.23 5.44 21.47
CA LEU A 2 8.83 5.59 20.06
C LEU A 2 7.34 5.93 20.01
N THR A 3 7.00 7.06 19.45
CA THR A 3 5.61 7.45 19.21
C THR A 3 5.02 6.64 18.06
N LYS A 4 3.75 6.28 18.16
CA LYS A 4 3.03 5.64 17.06
C LYS A 4 2.63 6.70 16.04
N ARG A 5 2.73 6.36 14.75
CA ARG A 5 2.29 7.21 13.64
C ARG A 5 0.83 6.91 13.31
N ILE A 6 0.09 7.94 12.97
CA ILE A 6 -1.27 7.83 12.41
C ILE A 6 -1.14 8.01 10.89
N ILE A 7 -1.43 6.94 10.15
CA ILE A 7 -1.23 6.86 8.70
C ILE A 7 -2.57 6.51 8.02
N PRO A 8 -3.37 7.49 7.61
CA PRO A 8 -4.57 7.23 6.82
C PRO A 8 -4.23 6.53 5.50
N CYS A 9 -5.00 5.48 5.19
CA CYS A 9 -4.85 4.70 3.97
C CYS A 9 -6.10 4.87 3.09
N LEU A 10 -5.91 5.38 1.88
CA LEU A 10 -6.96 5.69 0.92
C LEU A 10 -6.93 4.69 -0.24
N ASP A 11 -8.02 3.96 -0.43
CA ASP A 11 -8.21 3.14 -1.62
C ASP A 11 -8.62 4.04 -2.79
N ILE A 12 -7.88 3.96 -3.90
CA ILE A 12 -8.14 4.74 -5.11
C ILE A 12 -8.70 3.82 -6.20
N LYS A 13 -9.76 4.27 -6.84
CA LYS A 13 -10.34 3.61 -8.02
C LYS A 13 -10.71 4.65 -9.06
N ASN A 14 -10.16 4.53 -10.27
CA ASN A 14 -10.40 5.48 -11.37
C ASN A 14 -10.10 6.94 -10.98
N GLY A 15 -9.03 7.19 -10.23
CA GLY A 15 -8.64 8.53 -9.79
C GLY A 15 -9.50 9.13 -8.66
N ARG A 16 -10.43 8.37 -8.09
CA ARG A 16 -11.29 8.79 -6.96
C ARG A 16 -11.01 7.96 -5.73
N THR A 17 -11.10 8.57 -4.57
CA THR A 17 -11.07 7.83 -3.31
C THR A 17 -12.37 7.06 -3.15
N VAL A 18 -12.27 5.79 -2.77
CA VAL A 18 -13.44 4.93 -2.58
C VAL A 18 -13.41 4.28 -1.20
N LYS A 19 -14.58 3.98 -0.68
CA LYS A 19 -14.77 3.21 0.54
C LYS A 19 -15.78 2.09 0.33
N GLY A 20 -15.56 0.96 0.98
CA GLY A 20 -16.44 -0.20 0.95
C GLY A 20 -15.90 -1.28 1.88
N VAL A 21 -16.73 -2.27 2.22
CA VAL A 21 -16.30 -3.42 3.03
C VAL A 21 -15.81 -4.51 2.07
N ASN A 22 -14.60 -5.04 2.28
CA ASN A 22 -14.02 -6.10 1.44
C ASN A 22 -14.05 -5.81 -0.07
N PHE A 23 -13.91 -4.54 -0.48
CA PHE A 23 -14.00 -4.09 -1.88
C PHE A 23 -15.36 -4.35 -2.57
N VAL A 24 -16.42 -4.57 -1.79
CA VAL A 24 -17.78 -4.70 -2.27
C VAL A 24 -18.54 -3.40 -2.03
N ASP A 25 -19.49 -3.07 -2.92
CA ASP A 25 -20.32 -1.86 -2.83
C ASP A 25 -19.50 -0.58 -2.63
N LEU A 26 -18.45 -0.42 -3.44
CA LEU A 26 -17.57 0.74 -3.39
C LEU A 26 -18.34 2.03 -3.65
N ARG A 27 -18.26 2.96 -2.71
CA ARG A 27 -18.83 4.30 -2.81
C ARG A 27 -17.73 5.32 -2.99
N ASP A 28 -17.98 6.34 -3.79
CA ASP A 28 -17.11 7.50 -3.90
C ASP A 28 -17.00 8.18 -2.51
N ALA A 29 -15.77 8.43 -2.09
CA ALA A 29 -15.48 9.09 -0.82
C ALA A 29 -14.83 10.48 -1.01
N GLY A 30 -14.65 10.92 -2.25
CA GLY A 30 -14.16 12.24 -2.58
C GLY A 30 -12.89 12.27 -3.44
N ASP A 31 -12.43 13.48 -3.69
CA ASP A 31 -11.18 13.71 -4.40
C ASP A 31 -9.98 13.34 -3.52
N PRO A 32 -9.04 12.51 -4.00
CA PRO A 32 -7.90 12.08 -3.19
C PRO A 32 -6.93 13.21 -2.83
N VAL A 33 -6.81 14.26 -3.66
CA VAL A 33 -5.93 15.40 -3.37
C VAL A 33 -6.54 16.29 -2.28
N GLU A 34 -7.85 16.53 -2.34
CA GLU A 34 -8.57 17.27 -1.29
C GLU A 34 -8.50 16.52 0.05
N LEU A 35 -8.70 15.21 0.04
CA LEU A 35 -8.58 14.38 1.23
C LEU A 35 -7.15 14.35 1.78
N ALA A 36 -6.14 14.29 0.90
CA ALA A 36 -4.75 14.38 1.31
C ALA A 36 -4.48 15.67 2.09
N LYS A 37 -4.96 16.80 1.56
CA LYS A 37 -4.83 18.10 2.25
C LYS A 37 -5.53 18.10 3.60
N ILE A 38 -6.76 17.62 3.68
CA ILE A 38 -7.53 17.55 4.93
C ILE A 38 -6.78 16.74 5.99
N TYR A 39 -6.34 15.52 5.65
CA TYR A 39 -5.60 14.68 6.61
C TYR A 39 -4.27 15.28 7.03
N SER A 40 -3.55 15.91 6.10
CA SER A 40 -2.30 16.61 6.41
C SER A 40 -2.54 17.79 7.36
N ASP A 41 -3.57 18.61 7.10
CA ASP A 41 -3.94 19.75 7.95
C ASP A 41 -4.44 19.31 9.34
N GLU A 42 -5.06 18.15 9.44
CA GLU A 42 -5.51 17.53 10.71
C GLU A 42 -4.40 16.81 11.48
N GLY A 43 -3.17 16.79 10.96
CA GLY A 43 -1.99 16.29 11.66
C GLY A 43 -1.72 14.78 11.48
N ALA A 44 -2.12 14.21 10.36
CA ALA A 44 -1.64 12.87 9.99
C ALA A 44 -0.11 12.87 9.83
N ASP A 45 0.53 11.78 10.28
CA ASP A 45 1.99 11.67 10.19
C ASP A 45 2.47 11.31 8.78
N GLU A 46 1.71 10.48 8.07
CA GLU A 46 1.94 10.03 6.69
C GLU A 46 0.61 9.70 6.03
N LEU A 47 0.62 9.49 4.70
CA LEU A 47 -0.53 8.98 3.94
C LEU A 47 -0.15 7.76 3.11
N VAL A 48 -1.13 6.90 2.83
CA VAL A 48 -0.99 5.79 1.90
C VAL A 48 -2.10 5.85 0.86
N PHE A 49 -1.74 5.76 -0.42
CA PHE A 49 -2.68 5.66 -1.53
C PHE A 49 -2.52 4.30 -2.20
N LEU A 50 -3.59 3.50 -2.24
CA LEU A 50 -3.60 2.19 -2.87
C LEU A 50 -4.53 2.20 -4.07
N ASP A 51 -3.99 2.16 -5.28
CA ASP A 51 -4.79 1.98 -6.48
C ASP A 51 -5.26 0.53 -6.59
N ILE A 52 -6.55 0.33 -6.36
CA ILE A 52 -7.21 -0.98 -6.42
C ILE A 52 -7.74 -1.33 -7.81
N SER A 53 -7.54 -0.45 -8.79
CA SER A 53 -8.03 -0.61 -10.15
C SER A 53 -6.94 -0.86 -11.18
N ALA A 54 -5.70 -1.09 -10.71
CA ALA A 54 -4.50 -1.08 -11.53
C ALA A 54 -4.61 -1.93 -12.81
N THR A 55 -4.72 -1.22 -13.92
CA THR A 55 -4.52 -1.70 -15.29
C THR A 55 -3.48 -0.79 -15.95
N GLU A 56 -2.82 -1.25 -17.01
CA GLU A 56 -1.79 -0.45 -17.69
C GLU A 56 -2.28 0.92 -18.16
N GLU A 57 -3.51 1.02 -18.64
CA GLU A 57 -4.13 2.28 -19.10
C GLU A 57 -4.29 3.34 -18.00
N ARG A 58 -4.21 2.94 -16.72
CA ARG A 58 -4.45 3.83 -15.57
C ARG A 58 -3.16 4.29 -14.89
N ARG A 59 -2.02 3.84 -15.37
CA ARG A 59 -0.71 4.24 -14.82
C ARG A 59 -0.48 5.75 -14.96
N SER A 60 -0.88 6.37 -16.06
CA SER A 60 -0.81 7.82 -16.24
C SER A 60 -1.66 8.57 -15.21
N THR A 61 -2.87 8.08 -14.93
CA THR A 61 -3.77 8.68 -13.93
C THR A 61 -3.15 8.64 -12.52
N LEU A 62 -2.48 7.53 -12.16
CA LEU A 62 -1.78 7.41 -10.88
C LEU A 62 -0.59 8.36 -10.78
N ILE A 63 0.19 8.52 -11.85
CA ILE A 63 1.32 9.46 -11.89
C ILE A 63 0.84 10.91 -11.72
N ASP A 64 -0.23 11.28 -12.41
CA ASP A 64 -0.82 12.63 -12.27
C ASP A 64 -1.37 12.88 -10.87
N LEU A 65 -1.96 11.87 -10.25
CA LEU A 65 -2.38 11.93 -8.84
C LEU A 65 -1.17 12.16 -7.93
N VAL A 66 -0.11 11.39 -8.10
CA VAL A 66 1.13 11.51 -7.30
C VAL A 66 1.69 12.93 -7.38
N ARG A 67 1.79 13.51 -8.58
CA ARG A 67 2.26 14.90 -8.77
C ARG A 67 1.39 15.92 -8.02
N LYS A 68 0.07 15.78 -8.12
CA LYS A 68 -0.88 16.69 -7.46
C LYS A 68 -0.79 16.59 -5.93
N VAL A 69 -0.70 15.36 -5.40
CA VAL A 69 -0.54 15.12 -3.97
C VAL A 69 0.78 15.72 -3.48
N ALA A 70 1.90 15.42 -4.15
CA ALA A 70 3.22 15.94 -3.82
C ALA A 70 3.29 17.48 -3.81
N ALA A 71 2.52 18.14 -4.68
CA ALA A 71 2.42 19.60 -4.71
C ALA A 71 1.49 20.19 -3.63
N THR A 72 0.71 19.34 -2.94
CA THR A 72 -0.37 19.81 -2.04
C THR A 72 -0.05 19.58 -0.57
N ILE A 73 0.68 18.53 -0.22
CA ILE A 73 0.99 18.15 1.17
C ILE A 73 2.48 18.19 1.45
N ASN A 74 2.84 18.34 2.74
CA ASN A 74 4.23 18.35 3.21
C ASN A 74 4.58 17.13 4.09
N ILE A 75 3.65 16.22 4.28
CA ILE A 75 3.89 14.96 5.00
C ILE A 75 4.25 13.85 4.00
N PRO A 76 5.05 12.85 4.40
CA PRO A 76 5.40 11.75 3.52
C PRO A 76 4.17 10.96 3.06
N PHE A 77 4.24 10.41 1.84
CA PHE A 77 3.21 9.51 1.38
C PHE A 77 3.74 8.33 0.58
N THR A 78 3.03 7.22 0.74
CA THR A 78 3.29 5.94 0.07
C THR A 78 2.27 5.72 -1.03
N VAL A 79 2.71 5.22 -2.17
CA VAL A 79 1.83 4.85 -3.30
C VAL A 79 1.94 3.37 -3.57
N GLY A 80 0.81 2.68 -3.72
CA GLY A 80 0.74 1.26 -4.07
C GLY A 80 -0.35 0.96 -5.06
N GLY A 81 -0.32 -0.26 -5.59
CA GLY A 81 -1.28 -0.76 -6.57
C GLY A 81 -0.67 -0.92 -7.97
N GLY A 82 -0.72 -2.16 -8.49
CA GLY A 82 -0.25 -2.49 -9.84
C GLY A 82 1.25 -2.35 -10.11
N ILE A 83 2.06 -2.06 -9.12
CA ILE A 83 3.52 -1.90 -9.24
C ILE A 83 4.16 -3.29 -9.36
N SER A 84 4.92 -3.51 -10.43
CA SER A 84 5.50 -4.83 -10.72
C SER A 84 6.94 -4.79 -11.22
N THR A 85 7.48 -3.62 -11.53
CA THR A 85 8.85 -3.46 -12.03
C THR A 85 9.60 -2.36 -11.28
N VAL A 86 10.92 -2.35 -11.42
CA VAL A 86 11.80 -1.28 -10.89
C VAL A 86 11.50 0.06 -11.57
N GLU A 87 11.18 0.03 -12.85
CA GLU A 87 10.84 1.21 -13.66
C GLU A 87 9.53 1.85 -13.18
N ASP A 88 8.53 1.04 -12.81
CA ASP A 88 7.28 1.56 -12.22
C ASP A 88 7.57 2.39 -10.97
N VAL A 89 8.44 1.86 -10.09
CA VAL A 89 8.83 2.52 -8.85
C VAL A 89 9.60 3.80 -9.12
N GLU A 90 10.58 3.75 -10.04
CA GLU A 90 11.37 4.93 -10.40
C GLU A 90 10.51 6.10 -10.85
N VAL A 91 9.54 5.84 -11.71
CA VAL A 91 8.62 6.89 -12.19
C VAL A 91 7.79 7.48 -11.04
N LEU A 92 7.29 6.67 -10.11
CA LEU A 92 6.49 7.17 -8.98
C LEU A 92 7.33 8.02 -8.03
N LEU A 93 8.56 7.59 -7.68
CA LEU A 93 9.47 8.34 -6.83
C LEU A 93 9.91 9.66 -7.50
N GLN A 94 10.22 9.66 -8.80
CA GLN A 94 10.56 10.88 -9.55
C GLN A 94 9.41 11.87 -9.64
N ASN A 95 8.17 11.42 -9.49
CA ASN A 95 6.99 12.28 -9.51
C ASN A 95 6.52 12.72 -8.11
N GLY A 96 7.27 12.37 -7.06
CA GLY A 96 7.11 12.93 -5.74
C GLY A 96 6.58 11.98 -4.66
N ALA A 97 6.37 10.69 -4.95
CA ALA A 97 6.11 9.72 -3.91
C ALA A 97 7.37 9.53 -3.04
N ASP A 98 7.20 9.42 -1.72
CA ASP A 98 8.31 9.15 -0.81
C ASP A 98 8.61 7.66 -0.69
N LYS A 99 7.57 6.85 -0.77
CA LYS A 99 7.64 5.39 -0.66
C LYS A 99 6.71 4.73 -1.67
N VAL A 100 7.02 3.50 -2.01
CA VAL A 100 6.16 2.65 -2.85
C VAL A 100 5.78 1.37 -2.12
N SER A 101 4.55 0.93 -2.34
CA SER A 101 4.04 -0.31 -1.75
C SER A 101 3.81 -1.36 -2.84
N ILE A 102 4.49 -2.50 -2.71
CA ILE A 102 4.31 -3.68 -3.55
C ILE A 102 3.65 -4.79 -2.74
N ASN A 103 2.83 -5.63 -3.37
CA ASN A 103 2.11 -6.73 -2.73
C ASN A 103 2.28 -8.03 -3.53
N SER A 104 1.33 -8.37 -4.39
CA SER A 104 1.34 -9.63 -5.16
C SER A 104 2.55 -9.78 -6.07
N SER A 105 3.12 -8.69 -6.56
CA SER A 105 4.37 -8.69 -7.35
C SER A 105 5.56 -9.16 -6.52
N ALA A 106 5.65 -8.76 -5.25
CA ALA A 106 6.70 -9.19 -4.34
C ALA A 106 6.63 -10.70 -4.05
N VAL A 107 5.44 -11.25 -3.89
CA VAL A 107 5.25 -12.70 -3.69
C VAL A 107 5.59 -13.49 -4.95
N LYS A 108 5.21 -12.98 -6.13
CA LYS A 108 5.50 -13.63 -7.41
C LYS A 108 6.98 -13.57 -7.80
N ASN A 109 7.63 -12.48 -7.46
CA ASN A 109 9.06 -12.24 -7.71
C ASN A 109 9.70 -11.58 -6.48
N PRO A 110 10.12 -12.34 -5.47
CA PRO A 110 10.73 -11.78 -4.27
C PRO A 110 12.03 -11.01 -4.53
N GLN A 111 12.73 -11.30 -5.62
CA GLN A 111 13.93 -10.57 -6.03
C GLN A 111 13.64 -9.08 -6.26
N LEU A 112 12.43 -8.71 -6.66
CA LEU A 112 12.03 -7.32 -6.82
C LEU A 112 12.26 -6.49 -5.55
N ILE A 113 12.07 -7.07 -4.36
CA ILE A 113 12.33 -6.37 -3.08
C ILE A 113 13.81 -6.00 -2.97
N ASN A 114 14.71 -6.96 -3.28
CA ASN A 114 16.15 -6.71 -3.25
C ASN A 114 16.57 -5.61 -4.23
N ASP A 115 16.06 -5.69 -5.47
CA ASP A 115 16.39 -4.75 -6.54
C ASP A 115 15.94 -3.32 -6.18
N LEU A 116 14.74 -3.19 -5.62
CA LEU A 116 14.20 -1.90 -5.15
C LEU A 116 15.00 -1.35 -3.96
N ALA A 117 15.28 -2.19 -2.96
CA ALA A 117 16.05 -1.78 -1.79
C ALA A 117 17.47 -1.35 -2.16
N GLN A 118 18.10 -2.05 -3.11
CA GLN A 118 19.43 -1.71 -3.59
C GLN A 118 19.45 -0.41 -4.40
N LYS A 119 18.45 -0.18 -5.26
CA LYS A 119 18.42 0.98 -6.15
C LYS A 119 17.96 2.25 -5.44
N PHE A 120 16.94 2.17 -4.58
CA PHE A 120 16.27 3.34 -4.00
C PHE A 120 16.45 3.46 -2.48
N GLY A 121 16.99 2.43 -1.83
CA GLY A 121 17.11 2.35 -0.37
C GLY A 121 15.89 1.68 0.28
N SER A 122 16.13 0.97 1.37
CA SER A 122 15.07 0.25 2.12
C SER A 122 13.93 1.17 2.57
N GLN A 123 14.23 2.42 2.92
CA GLN A 123 13.24 3.40 3.38
C GLN A 123 12.16 3.74 2.34
N CYS A 124 12.42 3.48 1.05
CA CYS A 124 11.44 3.69 -0.02
C CYS A 124 10.56 2.48 -0.28
N VAL A 125 10.87 1.31 0.30
CA VAL A 125 10.22 0.04 -0.03
C VAL A 125 9.29 -0.40 1.09
N VAL A 126 8.00 -0.41 0.80
CA VAL A 126 6.94 -0.96 1.65
C VAL A 126 6.42 -2.24 1.02
N VAL A 127 6.35 -3.33 1.78
CA VAL A 127 5.69 -4.55 1.31
C VAL A 127 4.33 -4.68 1.99
N ALA A 128 3.27 -4.60 1.20
CA ALA A 128 1.92 -4.85 1.69
C ALA A 128 1.66 -6.35 1.78
N ILE A 129 1.12 -6.79 2.90
CA ILE A 129 0.78 -8.19 3.16
C ILE A 129 -0.68 -8.26 3.59
N ASP A 130 -1.52 -8.79 2.71
CA ASP A 130 -2.89 -9.16 3.07
C ASP A 130 -2.86 -10.59 3.63
N ALA A 131 -3.34 -10.80 4.85
CA ALA A 131 -3.41 -12.12 5.42
C ALA A 131 -4.75 -12.42 6.09
N LYS A 132 -5.10 -13.67 6.12
CA LYS A 132 -6.32 -14.19 6.76
C LYS A 132 -5.95 -15.32 7.71
N GLN A 133 -6.56 -15.31 8.89
CA GLN A 133 -6.43 -16.40 9.83
C GLN A 133 -7.35 -17.55 9.41
N ILE A 134 -6.76 -18.73 9.18
CA ILE A 134 -7.42 -19.96 8.77
C ILE A 134 -6.95 -21.05 9.75
N GLU A 135 -7.86 -21.67 10.49
CA GLU A 135 -7.56 -22.73 11.45
C GLU A 135 -6.43 -22.40 12.46
N GLY A 136 -6.37 -21.12 12.88
CA GLY A 136 -5.37 -20.63 13.81
C GLY A 136 -4.07 -20.13 13.19
N GLU A 137 -3.83 -20.37 11.90
CA GLU A 137 -2.64 -19.94 11.18
C GLU A 137 -2.94 -18.71 10.30
N TRP A 138 -2.00 -17.75 10.28
CA TRP A 138 -2.09 -16.59 9.40
C TRP A 138 -1.49 -16.90 8.04
N MET A 139 -2.34 -16.90 7.00
CA MET A 139 -1.95 -17.23 5.61
C MET A 139 -2.00 -15.99 4.73
N VAL A 140 -0.98 -15.80 3.91
CA VAL A 140 -0.89 -14.70 2.95
C VAL A 140 -1.92 -14.89 1.83
N HIS A 141 -2.56 -13.79 1.43
CA HIS A 141 -3.49 -13.73 0.32
C HIS A 141 -3.02 -12.69 -0.69
N LEU A 142 -3.25 -12.95 -1.96
CA LEU A 142 -2.94 -12.05 -3.07
C LEU A 142 -4.18 -11.35 -3.62
N VAL A 143 -3.95 -10.38 -4.51
CA VAL A 143 -5.01 -9.69 -5.27
C VAL A 143 -6.08 -9.10 -4.34
N GLY A 144 -5.63 -8.30 -3.34
CA GLY A 144 -6.53 -7.67 -2.37
C GLY A 144 -7.25 -8.69 -1.47
N GLY A 145 -6.60 -9.81 -1.16
CA GLY A 145 -7.13 -10.84 -0.28
C GLY A 145 -8.03 -11.89 -0.97
N LYS A 146 -8.10 -11.88 -2.30
CA LYS A 146 -8.99 -12.78 -3.06
C LYS A 146 -8.38 -14.14 -3.37
N VAL A 147 -7.06 -14.23 -3.49
CA VAL A 147 -6.35 -15.46 -3.88
C VAL A 147 -5.56 -15.98 -2.69
N PRO A 148 -5.92 -17.12 -2.11
CA PRO A 148 -5.17 -17.74 -1.02
C PRO A 148 -3.82 -18.24 -1.51
N THR A 149 -2.84 -18.31 -0.62
CA THR A 149 -1.56 -18.97 -0.84
C THR A 149 -1.28 -19.98 0.29
N GLU A 150 -0.23 -20.77 0.13
CA GLU A 150 0.28 -21.65 1.19
C GLU A 150 1.38 -20.97 2.03
N ILE A 151 1.58 -19.67 1.86
CA ILE A 151 2.64 -18.90 2.53
C ILE A 151 2.14 -18.43 3.89
N ARG A 152 2.88 -18.77 4.95
CA ARG A 152 2.61 -18.28 6.30
C ARG A 152 3.03 -16.81 6.43
N LEU A 153 2.21 -16.00 7.08
CA LEU A 153 2.48 -14.58 7.29
C LEU A 153 3.86 -14.31 7.90
N PHE A 154 4.18 -15.00 9.00
CA PHE A 154 5.41 -14.71 9.75
C PHE A 154 6.67 -15.13 9.00
N ASP A 155 6.61 -16.20 8.20
CA ASP A 155 7.73 -16.64 7.37
C ASP A 155 7.96 -15.62 6.24
N TRP A 156 6.88 -15.17 5.60
CA TRP A 156 6.95 -14.14 4.57
C TRP A 156 7.43 -12.79 5.12
N ALA A 157 6.95 -12.37 6.27
CA ALA A 157 7.39 -11.11 6.89
C ALA A 157 8.89 -11.10 7.18
N LYS A 158 9.46 -12.22 7.67
CA LYS A 158 10.91 -12.37 7.87
C LYS A 158 11.67 -12.32 6.56
N GLU A 159 11.17 -13.01 5.53
CA GLU A 159 11.79 -12.99 4.20
C GLU A 159 11.80 -11.57 3.62
N VAL A 160 10.69 -10.86 3.71
CA VAL A 160 10.53 -9.46 3.27
C VAL A 160 11.56 -8.55 3.94
N GLU A 161 11.72 -8.66 5.26
CA GLU A 161 12.72 -7.92 6.01
C GLU A 161 14.15 -8.26 5.56
N GLN A 162 14.47 -9.55 5.44
CA GLN A 162 15.79 -10.01 5.00
C GLN A 162 16.16 -9.55 3.59
N ARG A 163 15.15 -9.37 2.72
CA ARG A 163 15.35 -8.87 1.36
C ARG A 163 15.51 -7.35 1.28
N GLY A 164 15.31 -6.63 2.40
CA GLY A 164 15.61 -5.22 2.51
C GLY A 164 14.40 -4.28 2.42
N ALA A 165 13.18 -4.77 2.60
CA ALA A 165 12.04 -3.87 2.78
C ALA A 165 12.19 -3.06 4.07
N GLY A 166 11.88 -1.77 4.02
CA GLY A 166 11.96 -0.87 5.17
C GLY A 166 10.71 -0.92 6.05
N GLU A 167 9.56 -1.21 5.46
CA GLU A 167 8.29 -1.25 6.17
C GLU A 167 7.38 -2.36 5.65
N ILE A 168 6.48 -2.84 6.52
CA ILE A 168 5.41 -3.77 6.17
C ILE A 168 4.07 -3.10 6.42
N LEU A 169 3.20 -3.09 5.40
CA LEU A 169 1.81 -2.68 5.51
C LEU A 169 0.92 -3.92 5.68
N PHE A 170 0.63 -4.28 6.92
CA PHE A 170 -0.18 -5.46 7.22
C PHE A 170 -1.68 -5.18 7.14
N THR A 171 -2.43 -6.02 6.45
CA THR A 171 -3.90 -6.00 6.44
C THR A 171 -4.46 -7.35 6.88
N SER A 172 -5.18 -7.35 8.01
CA SER A 172 -5.99 -8.50 8.42
C SER A 172 -7.28 -8.54 7.60
N MET A 173 -7.44 -9.55 6.75
CA MET A 173 -8.67 -9.72 5.96
C MET A 173 -9.87 -10.15 6.81
N ASN A 174 -9.64 -10.68 8.02
CA ASN A 174 -10.70 -10.99 8.97
C ASN A 174 -11.32 -9.72 9.58
N GLN A 175 -10.53 -8.62 9.69
CA GLN A 175 -10.93 -7.37 10.35
C GLN A 175 -11.04 -6.17 9.39
N LYS A 176 -10.62 -6.33 8.13
CA LYS A 176 -10.59 -5.23 7.15
C LYS A 176 -11.93 -4.49 7.08
N LYS A 177 -11.88 -3.20 7.40
CA LYS A 177 -13.05 -2.29 7.39
C LYS A 177 -14.22 -2.73 8.29
N LYS A 178 -13.97 -3.58 9.30
CA LYS A 178 -14.93 -3.93 10.34
C LYS A 178 -14.74 -3.02 11.55
N LYS A 179 -15.83 -2.81 12.32
CA LYS A 179 -15.80 -1.94 13.51
C LYS A 179 -15.34 -2.65 14.80
N ASN A 180 -14.75 -3.83 14.69
CA ASN A 180 -14.42 -4.69 15.84
C ASN A 180 -12.97 -4.51 16.35
N GLY A 181 -12.29 -3.41 15.96
CA GLY A 181 -10.92 -3.13 16.36
C GLY A 181 -9.87 -3.85 15.51
N PHE A 182 -8.64 -3.86 16.02
CA PHE A 182 -7.51 -4.51 15.36
C PHE A 182 -7.52 -6.02 15.55
N ALA A 183 -6.84 -6.75 14.67
CA ALA A 183 -6.59 -8.18 14.85
C ALA A 183 -5.57 -8.40 15.99
N ASN A 184 -5.86 -9.37 16.85
CA ASN A 184 -4.94 -9.84 17.89
C ASN A 184 -4.03 -10.92 17.36
#